data_ec2a4f441d697791e831591ce85b3df1
#
_entry.id   ec2a4f441d697791e831591ce85b3df1
#
_cell.length_a   1.000
_cell.length_b   1.000
_cell.length_c   1.000
_cell.angle_alpha   90.00
_cell.angle_beta   90.00
_cell.angle_gamma   90.00
#
_symmetry.space_group_name_H-M   'P 1'
#
loop_
_entity.id
_entity.type
_entity.pdbx_description
1 polymer ?
#
loop_
_entity_poly.entity_id
_entity_poly.type
_entity_poly.pdbx_seq_one_letter_code
_entity_poly.pdbx_strand_id
1 'polypeptide(L)'
;MRSGKEKFYFYRRITTALLCLPLLYFALFAPLPAAGNAQSRPPTEEFETYDDFTTSVRERFLRYVTYDTQSDPYSDTAPSTSKQMDLARILADECRAIGLIDVEVSEFGIVTATLPANTDADIPVIGFIAHLDTAPDASGANVIPIVHENYDGRDIVLNHGTVISPGEFPALRNYIGQTIITASGDTLLGADDKAGIAIILTVMEYLIQNPQIPRGKVRIAFTPDEEIGRGTENFDVEAFGADFAFTVDGGPLGELTYESFNAAGALVEITGRSIHPGIAKGIMVNASLIAAELAAALPADETPASTEGREGFYHVNRIEGNVEKATVDMIIRSFDGGEFEARKQFIRNLVNELNEKYGAGTITLNLTDQYFNMLEKIDPWIIEYAKSAFIAAGVEPFVEPIRGGTDGAILSYKGLPCPNIFTGMRNIHGPYEFVALETMVKAVEVVLQLIKGLVP
;
A
#
# COMPACT_ATOMS: atom_id res chain seq x y z
N MET A 1 -0.43 36.75 53.23
CA MET A 1 0.82 37.45 53.68
C MET A 1 1.99 36.80 52.90
N ARG A 2 2.70 37.66 52.15
CA ARG A 2 4.07 37.55 51.57
C ARG A 2 4.26 36.43 50.54
N SER A 3 4.38 36.78 49.25
CA SER A 3 5.49 37.39 48.45
C SER A 3 6.49 36.33 48.05
N GLY A 4 6.70 35.96 46.81
CA GLY A 4 7.19 36.72 45.70
C GLY A 4 8.53 36.17 45.29
N LYS A 5 8.76 35.90 44.03
CA LYS A 5 9.86 36.47 43.24
C LYS A 5 9.96 35.73 41.87
N GLU A 6 9.61 36.52 40.88
CA GLU A 6 10.00 36.27 39.47
C GLU A 6 11.52 36.38 39.34
N LYS A 7 12.10 35.57 38.45
CA LYS A 7 13.44 35.83 37.91
C LYS A 7 13.35 35.85 36.38
N PHE A 8 13.39 37.08 35.86
CA PHE A 8 13.70 37.38 34.45
C PHE A 8 15.18 37.11 34.18
N TYR A 9 15.47 36.41 33.06
CA TYR A 9 16.81 36.40 32.47
C TYR A 9 16.80 37.13 31.13
N PHE A 10 17.52 38.28 31.12
CA PHE A 10 17.87 39.10 29.97
C PHE A 10 18.99 38.43 29.20
N TYR A 11 18.83 38.23 27.88
CA TYR A 11 19.94 37.95 26.99
C TYR A 11 20.31 39.19 26.19
N ARG A 12 21.52 39.64 26.39
CA ARG A 12 22.21 40.78 25.73
C ARG A 12 22.55 40.38 24.28
N ARG A 13 22.15 41.20 23.34
CA ARG A 13 22.67 41.23 21.98
C ARG A 13 24.09 41.83 21.98
N ILE A 14 25.05 41.11 21.36
CA ILE A 14 26.36 41.66 20.97
C ILE A 14 26.33 41.76 19.46
N THR A 15 26.39 42.99 18.97
CA THR A 15 26.60 43.39 17.60
C THR A 15 28.11 43.52 17.37
N THR A 16 28.67 42.71 16.48
CA THR A 16 30.04 42.94 16.01
C THR A 16 29.98 43.22 14.50
N ALA A 17 30.30 44.44 14.15
CA ALA A 17 30.48 44.88 12.78
C ALA A 17 31.88 44.46 12.32
N LEU A 18 31.97 43.79 11.19
CA LEU A 18 33.22 43.57 10.43
C LEU A 18 33.11 44.22 9.07
N LEU A 19 33.99 45.18 8.84
CA LEU A 19 34.22 45.76 7.52
C LEU A 19 34.86 44.71 6.56
N CYS A 20 34.31 44.59 5.37
CA CYS A 20 34.95 43.91 4.27
C CYS A 20 35.27 44.91 3.14
N LEU A 21 36.54 45.06 2.81
CA LEU A 21 37.05 45.70 1.61
C LEU A 21 36.73 44.83 0.36
N PRO A 22 36.49 45.43 -0.82
CA PRO A 22 36.33 44.69 -2.05
C PRO A 22 37.71 44.43 -2.70
N LEU A 23 38.06 43.17 -2.90
CA LEU A 23 39.13 42.75 -3.79
C LEU A 23 38.56 42.58 -5.20
N LEU A 24 39.02 43.46 -6.10
CA LEU A 24 38.79 43.32 -7.55
C LEU A 24 39.63 42.16 -8.07
N TYR A 25 38.94 41.12 -8.59
CA TYR A 25 39.56 40.11 -9.43
C TYR A 25 39.17 40.34 -10.88
N PHE A 26 40.16 40.71 -11.69
CA PHE A 26 40.07 40.73 -13.16
C PHE A 26 40.09 39.29 -13.64
N ALA A 27 38.98 38.74 -14.10
CA ALA A 27 38.92 37.47 -14.82
C ALA A 27 38.92 37.77 -16.34
N LEU A 28 39.98 37.26 -17.01
CA LEU A 28 40.08 37.25 -18.47
C LEU A 28 38.91 36.45 -19.07
N PHE A 29 38.14 37.10 -19.90
CA PHE A 29 37.17 36.45 -20.77
C PHE A 29 37.87 35.78 -21.96
N ALA A 30 37.90 34.45 -21.98
CA ALA A 30 38.12 33.68 -23.21
C ALA A 30 36.76 33.45 -23.89
N PRO A 31 36.64 33.58 -25.22
CA PRO A 31 35.36 33.32 -25.89
C PRO A 31 35.02 31.84 -25.86
N LEU A 32 33.79 31.51 -25.39
CA LEU A 32 33.20 30.21 -25.52
C LEU A 32 32.97 29.86 -27.01
N PRO A 33 33.19 28.60 -27.42
CA PRO A 33 32.88 28.17 -28.77
C PRO A 33 31.36 28.24 -29.01
N ALA A 34 30.99 28.64 -30.23
CA ALA A 34 29.61 28.77 -30.69
C ALA A 34 28.82 27.48 -30.44
N ALA A 35 27.61 27.64 -29.91
CA ALA A 35 26.62 26.59 -29.72
C ALA A 35 26.41 25.81 -31.02
N GLY A 36 26.83 24.55 -31.01
CA GLY A 36 26.42 23.59 -32.04
C GLY A 36 24.89 23.45 -32.06
N ASN A 37 24.36 23.35 -33.27
CA ASN A 37 22.95 23.15 -33.56
C ASN A 37 22.31 22.15 -32.56
N ALA A 38 21.39 22.66 -31.78
CA ALA A 38 20.43 21.81 -31.10
C ALA A 38 19.65 21.05 -32.19
N GLN A 39 19.98 19.79 -32.39
CA GLN A 39 19.08 18.87 -33.09
C GLN A 39 17.75 18.94 -32.38
N SER A 40 16.73 19.46 -33.08
CA SER A 40 15.34 19.34 -32.64
C SER A 40 15.05 17.90 -32.30
N ARG A 41 14.71 17.61 -31.02
CA ARG A 41 14.07 16.37 -30.65
C ARG A 41 12.91 16.13 -31.63
N PRO A 42 12.75 14.89 -32.14
CA PRO A 42 11.55 14.58 -32.89
C PRO A 42 10.34 14.95 -32.04
N PRO A 43 9.23 15.42 -32.63
CA PRO A 43 8.02 15.66 -31.87
C PRO A 43 7.67 14.38 -31.14
N THR A 44 7.47 14.48 -29.84
CA THR A 44 6.80 13.44 -29.07
C THR A 44 5.54 13.10 -29.84
N GLU A 45 5.41 11.83 -30.29
CA GLU A 45 4.15 11.33 -30.84
C GLU A 45 3.09 11.61 -29.76
N GLU A 46 2.28 12.65 -29.98
CA GLU A 46 1.08 12.89 -29.19
C GLU A 46 0.20 11.67 -29.40
N PHE A 47 -0.06 10.95 -28.33
CA PHE A 47 -0.91 9.77 -28.34
C PHE A 47 -2.32 10.20 -28.78
N GLU A 48 -2.78 9.76 -29.93
CA GLU A 48 -4.22 9.74 -30.31
C GLU A 48 -5.06 8.83 -29.36
N THR A 49 -4.44 8.31 -28.29
CA THR A 49 -4.86 7.17 -27.49
C THR A 49 -5.52 7.52 -26.16
N TYR A 50 -5.55 8.79 -25.73
CA TYR A 50 -6.13 9.16 -24.43
C TYR A 50 -7.62 8.78 -24.32
N ASP A 51 -8.40 8.98 -25.37
CA ASP A 51 -9.83 8.63 -25.41
C ASP A 51 -10.04 7.11 -25.35
N ASP A 52 -9.13 6.33 -26.00
CA ASP A 52 -9.19 4.87 -25.98
C ASP A 52 -8.89 4.30 -24.59
N PHE A 53 -7.87 4.81 -23.90
CA PHE A 53 -7.56 4.39 -22.53
C PHE A 53 -8.67 4.76 -21.56
N THR A 54 -9.22 5.96 -21.67
CA THR A 54 -10.30 6.44 -20.80
C THR A 54 -11.51 5.53 -20.91
N THR A 55 -11.93 5.17 -22.12
CA THR A 55 -13.08 4.30 -22.35
C THR A 55 -12.79 2.89 -21.84
N SER A 56 -11.65 2.30 -22.21
CA SER A 56 -11.29 0.93 -21.87
C SER A 56 -11.14 0.70 -20.37
N VAL A 57 -10.40 1.57 -19.66
CA VAL A 57 -10.18 1.43 -18.21
C VAL A 57 -11.47 1.68 -17.42
N ARG A 58 -12.29 2.67 -17.84
CA ARG A 58 -13.58 2.97 -17.23
C ARG A 58 -14.56 1.80 -17.33
N GLU A 59 -14.74 1.23 -18.53
CA GLU A 59 -15.68 0.13 -18.75
C GLU A 59 -15.27 -1.12 -17.96
N ARG A 60 -13.99 -1.45 -17.91
CA ARG A 60 -13.46 -2.55 -17.10
C ARG A 60 -13.73 -2.32 -15.62
N PHE A 61 -13.31 -1.17 -15.13
CA PHE A 61 -13.45 -0.83 -13.72
C PHE A 61 -14.92 -0.88 -13.27
N LEU A 62 -15.83 -0.20 -13.98
CA LEU A 62 -17.27 -0.20 -13.67
C LEU A 62 -17.87 -1.60 -13.69
N ARG A 63 -17.38 -2.50 -14.53
CA ARG A 63 -17.80 -3.89 -14.56
C ARG A 63 -17.22 -4.69 -13.38
N TYR A 64 -15.94 -4.55 -13.08
CA TYR A 64 -15.29 -5.37 -12.05
C TYR A 64 -15.81 -5.06 -10.64
N VAL A 65 -16.07 -3.79 -10.33
CA VAL A 65 -16.57 -3.41 -8.99
C VAL A 65 -17.94 -4.00 -8.67
N THR A 66 -18.70 -4.45 -9.67
CA THR A 66 -20.02 -5.09 -9.43
C THR A 66 -19.93 -6.52 -8.90
N TYR A 67 -18.75 -7.15 -8.97
CA TYR A 67 -18.53 -8.49 -8.42
C TYR A 67 -18.21 -8.40 -6.93
N ASP A 68 -18.96 -9.14 -6.13
CA ASP A 68 -18.65 -9.32 -4.71
C ASP A 68 -17.47 -10.30 -4.57
N THR A 69 -16.36 -9.80 -4.09
CA THR A 69 -15.11 -10.56 -3.90
C THR A 69 -14.54 -10.39 -2.50
N GLN A 70 -15.36 -9.96 -1.54
CA GLN A 70 -14.93 -9.69 -0.17
C GLN A 70 -14.25 -10.92 0.45
N SER A 71 -13.06 -10.73 1.00
CA SER A 71 -12.31 -11.73 1.76
C SER A 71 -12.90 -11.95 3.16
N ASP A 72 -12.53 -13.08 3.80
CA ASP A 72 -12.97 -13.44 5.15
C ASP A 72 -11.75 -13.80 6.02
N PRO A 73 -11.36 -12.96 6.99
CA PRO A 73 -10.20 -13.20 7.85
C PRO A 73 -10.37 -14.39 8.80
N TYR A 74 -11.58 -14.93 8.95
CA TYR A 74 -11.87 -16.06 9.82
C TYR A 74 -11.99 -17.39 9.06
N SER A 75 -11.83 -17.37 7.75
CA SER A 75 -11.89 -18.57 6.90
C SER A 75 -10.55 -19.31 6.89
N ASP A 76 -10.61 -20.64 6.99
CA ASP A 76 -9.44 -21.53 6.85
C ASP A 76 -9.22 -21.98 5.39
N THR A 77 -10.04 -21.51 4.43
CA THR A 77 -9.90 -21.88 3.01
C THR A 77 -9.02 -20.87 2.26
N ALA A 78 -8.52 -21.28 1.09
CA ALA A 78 -7.85 -20.43 0.11
C ALA A 78 -8.46 -20.68 -1.28
N PRO A 79 -9.08 -19.65 -1.92
CA PRO A 79 -9.33 -18.33 -1.34
C PRO A 79 -10.27 -18.38 -0.13
N SER A 80 -10.22 -17.35 0.71
CA SER A 80 -11.01 -17.28 1.95
C SER A 80 -12.52 -17.30 1.69
N THR A 81 -12.93 -16.81 0.52
CA THR A 81 -14.32 -16.88 0.06
C THR A 81 -14.40 -17.39 -1.38
N SER A 82 -15.33 -18.29 -1.66
CA SER A 82 -15.51 -18.86 -3.01
C SER A 82 -15.97 -17.84 -4.06
N LYS A 83 -16.56 -16.72 -3.65
CA LYS A 83 -17.01 -15.65 -4.54
C LYS A 83 -15.85 -14.94 -5.26
N GLN A 84 -14.65 -14.97 -4.72
CA GLN A 84 -13.45 -14.48 -5.38
C GLN A 84 -13.15 -15.26 -6.67
N MET A 85 -13.45 -16.57 -6.70
CA MET A 85 -13.29 -17.40 -7.88
C MET A 85 -14.15 -16.98 -9.07
N ASP A 86 -15.26 -16.28 -8.83
CA ASP A 86 -16.15 -15.84 -9.92
C ASP A 86 -15.48 -14.74 -10.73
N LEU A 87 -14.87 -13.74 -10.07
CA LEU A 87 -14.09 -12.72 -10.76
C LEU A 87 -12.82 -13.32 -11.37
N ALA A 88 -12.11 -14.22 -10.67
CA ALA A 88 -10.90 -14.86 -11.17
C ALA A 88 -11.14 -15.55 -12.52
N ARG A 89 -12.25 -16.30 -12.67
CA ARG A 89 -12.62 -16.96 -13.94
C ARG A 89 -12.92 -15.97 -15.05
N ILE A 90 -13.65 -14.90 -14.74
CA ILE A 90 -13.99 -13.82 -15.69
C ILE A 90 -12.71 -13.13 -16.19
N LEU A 91 -11.76 -12.83 -15.29
CA LEU A 91 -10.49 -12.21 -15.65
C LEU A 91 -9.66 -13.14 -16.54
N ALA A 92 -9.62 -14.45 -16.24
CA ALA A 92 -8.94 -15.42 -17.09
C ALA A 92 -9.57 -15.52 -18.48
N ASP A 93 -10.92 -15.50 -18.57
CA ASP A 93 -11.60 -15.51 -19.86
C ASP A 93 -11.36 -14.21 -20.64
N GLU A 94 -11.29 -13.06 -19.97
CA GLU A 94 -10.92 -11.80 -20.60
C GLU A 94 -9.47 -11.81 -21.07
N CYS A 95 -8.51 -12.31 -20.27
CA CYS A 95 -7.12 -12.50 -20.70
C CYS A 95 -7.02 -13.32 -22.00
N ARG A 96 -7.78 -14.40 -22.11
CA ARG A 96 -7.84 -15.21 -23.35
C ARG A 96 -8.47 -14.44 -24.51
N ALA A 97 -9.55 -13.70 -24.24
CA ALA A 97 -10.28 -12.95 -25.27
C ALA A 97 -9.44 -11.82 -25.88
N ILE A 98 -8.63 -11.13 -25.09
CA ILE A 98 -7.72 -10.08 -25.58
C ILE A 98 -6.46 -10.66 -26.25
N GLY A 99 -6.19 -11.98 -26.14
CA GLY A 99 -5.09 -12.66 -26.82
C GLY A 99 -3.84 -12.91 -25.98
N LEU A 100 -3.92 -12.85 -24.65
CA LEU A 100 -2.85 -13.31 -23.77
C LEU A 100 -2.71 -14.84 -23.84
N ILE A 101 -1.50 -15.33 -23.59
CA ILE A 101 -1.18 -16.76 -23.58
C ILE A 101 -0.84 -17.24 -22.17
N ASP A 102 -0.70 -18.55 -21.97
CA ASP A 102 -0.40 -19.19 -20.69
C ASP A 102 -1.35 -18.72 -19.59
N VAL A 103 -2.66 -18.61 -19.92
CA VAL A 103 -3.67 -18.13 -18.99
C VAL A 103 -4.10 -19.24 -18.07
N GLU A 104 -3.80 -19.12 -16.80
CA GLU A 104 -4.10 -20.10 -15.77
C GLU A 104 -4.93 -19.48 -14.62
N VAL A 105 -5.74 -20.30 -13.98
CA VAL A 105 -6.40 -20.01 -12.71
C VAL A 105 -6.03 -21.15 -11.76
N SER A 106 -5.29 -20.85 -10.73
CA SER A 106 -4.93 -21.86 -9.74
C SER A 106 -6.14 -22.30 -8.91
N GLU A 107 -6.00 -23.42 -8.20
CA GLU A 107 -7.00 -23.86 -7.22
C GLU A 107 -7.22 -22.84 -6.06
N PHE A 108 -6.24 -21.98 -5.82
CA PHE A 108 -6.27 -20.92 -4.83
C PHE A 108 -6.87 -19.61 -5.36
N GLY A 109 -7.30 -19.54 -6.62
CA GLY A 109 -7.90 -18.33 -7.20
C GLY A 109 -6.91 -17.33 -7.80
N ILE A 110 -5.61 -17.64 -7.81
CA ILE A 110 -4.60 -16.80 -8.46
C ILE A 110 -4.73 -16.96 -9.97
N VAL A 111 -4.91 -15.84 -10.68
CA VAL A 111 -4.93 -15.78 -12.14
C VAL A 111 -3.56 -15.33 -12.63
N THR A 112 -2.98 -16.03 -13.60
CA THR A 112 -1.74 -15.60 -14.27
C THR A 112 -1.92 -15.62 -15.78
N ALA A 113 -1.20 -14.73 -16.48
CA ALA A 113 -1.15 -14.72 -17.93
C ALA A 113 0.16 -14.12 -18.46
N THR A 114 0.43 -14.33 -19.74
CA THR A 114 1.63 -13.86 -20.43
C THR A 114 1.25 -13.01 -21.65
N LEU A 115 1.83 -11.81 -21.75
CA LEU A 115 1.96 -11.09 -23.00
C LEU A 115 3.33 -11.44 -23.60
N PRO A 116 3.40 -12.10 -24.76
CA PRO A 116 4.67 -12.53 -25.33
C PRO A 116 5.51 -11.34 -25.82
N ALA A 117 6.82 -11.50 -25.75
CA ALA A 117 7.75 -10.60 -26.42
C ALA A 117 7.50 -10.56 -27.91
N ASN A 118 7.78 -9.42 -28.55
CA ASN A 118 7.71 -9.25 -30.00
C ASN A 118 9.05 -8.74 -30.60
N THR A 119 10.12 -8.87 -29.84
CA THR A 119 11.50 -8.56 -30.24
C THR A 119 12.45 -9.69 -29.80
N ASP A 120 13.58 -9.85 -30.50
CA ASP A 120 14.64 -10.81 -30.15
C ASP A 120 15.65 -10.23 -29.14
N ALA A 121 15.45 -9.01 -28.65
CA ALA A 121 16.31 -8.39 -27.65
C ALA A 121 16.21 -9.15 -26.30
N ASP A 122 17.34 -9.25 -25.62
CA ASP A 122 17.41 -9.81 -24.27
C ASP A 122 16.91 -8.76 -23.26
N ILE A 123 15.63 -8.87 -22.88
CA ILE A 123 14.91 -7.93 -22.04
C ILE A 123 14.45 -8.66 -20.80
N PRO A 124 14.72 -8.11 -19.59
CA PRO A 124 14.17 -8.67 -18.36
C PRO A 124 12.65 -8.84 -18.41
N VAL A 125 12.16 -9.92 -17.84
CA VAL A 125 10.71 -10.17 -17.75
C VAL A 125 10.12 -9.33 -16.63
N ILE A 126 9.25 -8.40 -16.99
CA ILE A 126 8.54 -7.56 -16.03
C ILE A 126 7.18 -8.17 -15.66
N GLY A 127 6.82 -8.11 -14.37
CA GLY A 127 5.52 -8.52 -13.87
C GLY A 127 4.64 -7.33 -13.46
N PHE A 128 3.30 -7.47 -13.57
CA PHE A 128 2.32 -6.57 -12.97
C PHE A 128 1.29 -7.39 -12.21
N ILE A 129 1.01 -6.95 -10.98
CA ILE A 129 0.16 -7.70 -10.05
C ILE A 129 -0.87 -6.74 -9.47
N ALA A 130 -2.10 -7.20 -9.28
CA ALA A 130 -3.18 -6.51 -8.60
C ALA A 130 -4.01 -7.53 -7.83
N HIS A 131 -4.67 -7.13 -6.74
CA HIS A 131 -5.53 -8.08 -6.04
C HIS A 131 -6.99 -7.98 -6.49
N LEU A 132 -7.72 -9.07 -6.36
CA LEU A 132 -9.09 -9.17 -6.83
C LEU A 132 -10.14 -9.14 -5.70
N ASP A 133 -9.71 -9.36 -4.47
CA ASP A 133 -10.59 -9.29 -3.31
C ASP A 133 -10.88 -7.84 -2.88
N THR A 134 -11.77 -7.69 -1.95
CA THR A 134 -12.08 -6.42 -1.29
C THR A 134 -12.07 -6.60 0.22
N ALA A 135 -11.75 -5.51 0.93
CA ALA A 135 -11.61 -5.48 2.37
C ALA A 135 -12.87 -5.99 3.11
N PRO A 136 -12.68 -6.68 4.27
CA PRO A 136 -13.80 -7.13 5.09
C PRO A 136 -14.47 -6.02 5.90
N ASP A 137 -13.90 -4.80 5.95
CA ASP A 137 -14.32 -3.69 6.81
C ASP A 137 -15.69 -3.12 6.43
N ALA A 138 -16.02 -3.12 5.14
CA ALA A 138 -17.31 -2.70 4.63
C ALA A 138 -17.81 -3.66 3.55
N SER A 139 -19.12 -3.72 3.34
CA SER A 139 -19.72 -4.63 2.35
C SER A 139 -19.22 -4.32 0.94
N GLY A 140 -18.74 -5.33 0.22
CA GLY A 140 -18.45 -5.31 -1.22
C GLY A 140 -19.56 -5.94 -2.08
N ALA A 141 -20.73 -6.26 -1.48
CA ALA A 141 -21.85 -6.89 -2.17
C ALA A 141 -22.80 -5.86 -2.78
N ASN A 142 -23.24 -6.09 -4.02
CA ASN A 142 -24.16 -5.24 -4.75
C ASN A 142 -23.68 -3.79 -4.94
N VAL A 143 -22.42 -3.62 -5.19
CA VAL A 143 -21.83 -2.30 -5.48
C VAL A 143 -22.51 -1.68 -6.69
N ILE A 144 -22.98 -0.44 -6.54
CA ILE A 144 -23.54 0.37 -7.60
C ILE A 144 -22.58 1.55 -7.82
N PRO A 145 -21.74 1.51 -8.86
CA PRO A 145 -20.82 2.61 -9.12
C PRO A 145 -21.57 3.83 -9.67
N ILE A 146 -21.23 5.02 -9.17
CA ILE A 146 -21.78 6.30 -9.59
C ILE A 146 -20.64 7.14 -10.17
N VAL A 147 -20.85 7.64 -11.39
CA VAL A 147 -19.88 8.47 -12.10
C VAL A 147 -20.27 9.95 -11.96
N HIS A 148 -19.36 10.74 -11.41
CA HIS A 148 -19.50 12.18 -11.23
C HIS A 148 -18.59 12.89 -12.23
N GLU A 149 -19.12 13.18 -13.41
CA GLU A 149 -18.37 13.86 -14.48
C GLU A 149 -18.07 15.31 -14.09
N ASN A 150 -16.85 15.78 -14.40
CA ASN A 150 -16.44 17.16 -14.20
C ASN A 150 -16.72 17.67 -12.77
N TYR A 151 -16.17 16.99 -11.78
CA TYR A 151 -16.40 17.29 -10.36
C TYR A 151 -16.14 18.79 -10.06
N ASP A 152 -17.10 19.43 -9.44
CA ASP A 152 -17.12 20.88 -9.24
C ASP A 152 -16.58 21.38 -7.89
N GLY A 153 -16.07 20.47 -7.04
CA GLY A 153 -15.49 20.81 -5.73
C GLY A 153 -16.49 20.89 -4.57
N ARG A 154 -17.77 20.55 -4.79
CA ARG A 154 -18.81 20.49 -3.74
C ARG A 154 -18.86 19.11 -3.08
N ASP A 155 -19.67 19.00 -2.04
CA ASP A 155 -19.98 17.74 -1.39
C ASP A 155 -20.62 16.76 -2.39
N ILE A 156 -20.14 15.51 -2.41
CA ILE A 156 -20.76 14.41 -3.13
C ILE A 156 -21.73 13.74 -2.16
N VAL A 157 -23.03 13.92 -2.40
CA VAL A 157 -24.08 13.36 -1.56
C VAL A 157 -24.51 12.02 -2.14
N LEU A 158 -24.36 10.96 -1.36
CA LEU A 158 -24.68 9.58 -1.67
C LEU A 158 -25.93 9.13 -0.89
N ASN A 159 -26.29 7.84 -1.01
CA ASN A 159 -27.43 7.27 -0.29
C ASN A 159 -27.21 7.28 1.24
N HIS A 160 -28.31 7.11 1.96
CA HIS A 160 -28.36 6.96 3.43
C HIS A 160 -27.66 8.07 4.22
N GLY A 161 -27.46 9.24 3.61
CA GLY A 161 -26.82 10.39 4.25
C GLY A 161 -25.29 10.33 4.26
N THR A 162 -24.69 9.39 3.53
CA THR A 162 -23.24 9.37 3.29
C THR A 162 -22.86 10.57 2.43
N VAL A 163 -21.88 11.36 2.88
CA VAL A 163 -21.41 12.55 2.17
C VAL A 163 -19.89 12.53 2.10
N ILE A 164 -19.33 12.58 0.90
CA ILE A 164 -17.89 12.78 0.70
C ILE A 164 -17.66 14.29 0.56
N SER A 165 -17.25 14.93 1.64
CA SER A 165 -17.09 16.39 1.71
C SER A 165 -15.63 16.81 1.62
N PRO A 166 -15.29 17.83 0.82
CA PRO A 166 -13.95 18.45 0.83
C PRO A 166 -13.58 19.06 2.19
N GLY A 167 -14.55 19.22 3.10
CA GLY A 167 -14.31 19.64 4.48
C GLY A 167 -13.71 18.54 5.34
N GLU A 168 -14.18 17.30 5.17
CA GLU A 168 -13.71 16.11 5.89
C GLU A 168 -12.57 15.40 5.14
N PHE A 169 -12.62 15.41 3.82
CA PHE A 169 -11.63 14.80 2.94
C PHE A 169 -10.96 15.86 2.04
N PRO A 170 -10.02 16.67 2.54
CA PRO A 170 -9.45 17.81 1.82
C PRO A 170 -8.79 17.45 0.49
N ALA A 171 -8.26 16.22 0.36
CA ALA A 171 -7.66 15.72 -0.87
C ALA A 171 -8.63 15.72 -2.06
N LEU A 172 -9.94 15.66 -1.82
CA LEU A 172 -10.98 15.69 -2.87
C LEU A 172 -10.88 16.97 -3.73
N ARG A 173 -10.36 18.08 -3.18
CA ARG A 173 -10.15 19.34 -3.92
C ARG A 173 -9.14 19.22 -5.07
N ASN A 174 -8.25 18.23 -5.02
CA ASN A 174 -7.24 18.00 -6.06
C ASN A 174 -7.86 17.44 -7.36
N TYR A 175 -9.12 17.00 -7.29
CA TYR A 175 -9.81 16.35 -8.39
C TYR A 175 -10.88 17.21 -9.04
N ILE A 176 -10.92 18.54 -8.75
CA ILE A 176 -11.85 19.47 -9.39
C ILE A 176 -11.61 19.48 -10.90
N GLY A 177 -12.70 19.30 -11.68
CA GLY A 177 -12.65 19.19 -13.14
C GLY A 177 -12.41 17.78 -13.67
N GLN A 178 -12.16 16.80 -12.78
CA GLN A 178 -11.96 15.41 -13.13
C GLN A 178 -13.27 14.59 -12.96
N THR A 179 -13.26 13.38 -13.49
CA THR A 179 -14.32 12.40 -13.31
C THR A 179 -14.05 11.56 -12.07
N ILE A 180 -14.93 11.64 -11.08
CA ILE A 180 -14.85 10.84 -9.86
C ILE A 180 -15.84 9.68 -9.94
N ILE A 181 -15.42 8.48 -9.53
CA ILE A 181 -16.28 7.31 -9.41
C ILE A 181 -16.37 6.94 -7.94
N THR A 182 -17.60 6.77 -7.43
CA THR A 182 -17.92 6.35 -6.06
C THR A 182 -18.83 5.14 -6.07
N ALA A 183 -19.01 4.48 -4.93
CA ALA A 183 -20.18 3.63 -4.70
C ALA A 183 -21.43 4.48 -4.37
N SER A 184 -22.56 3.80 -4.16
CA SER A 184 -23.83 4.45 -3.81
C SER A 184 -23.88 5.03 -2.38
N GLY A 185 -22.90 4.70 -1.53
CA GLY A 185 -22.84 5.11 -0.11
C GLY A 185 -23.25 4.02 0.87
N ASP A 186 -23.65 2.86 0.37
CA ASP A 186 -24.06 1.68 1.17
C ASP A 186 -22.94 0.64 1.30
N THR A 187 -21.98 0.69 0.39
CA THR A 187 -20.88 -0.27 0.26
C THR A 187 -19.56 0.47 0.08
N LEU A 188 -18.44 -0.23 0.24
CA LEU A 188 -17.20 0.22 -0.39
C LEU A 188 -17.36 0.24 -1.92
N LEU A 189 -16.42 0.86 -2.65
CA LEU A 189 -16.41 0.87 -4.11
C LEU A 189 -15.69 -0.35 -4.69
N GLY A 190 -14.57 -0.74 -4.08
CA GLY A 190 -13.65 -1.78 -4.57
C GLY A 190 -12.68 -1.24 -5.63
N ALA A 191 -12.35 0.06 -5.56
CA ALA A 191 -11.24 0.61 -6.33
C ALA A 191 -9.92 -0.02 -5.88
N ASP A 192 -9.83 -0.34 -4.64
CA ASP A 192 -8.87 -1.22 -3.99
C ASP A 192 -9.30 -2.68 -4.16
N ASP A 193 -8.69 -3.51 -5.08
CA ASP A 193 -7.73 -3.07 -6.10
C ASP A 193 -8.21 -3.44 -7.53
N LYS A 194 -9.53 -3.38 -7.77
CA LYS A 194 -10.07 -3.60 -9.12
C LYS A 194 -9.68 -2.49 -10.09
N ALA A 195 -9.21 -1.35 -9.60
CA ALA A 195 -8.60 -0.31 -10.43
C ALA A 195 -7.28 -0.79 -11.04
N GLY A 196 -6.41 -1.42 -10.26
CA GLY A 196 -5.17 -2.02 -10.75
C GLY A 196 -5.41 -3.08 -11.80
N ILE A 197 -6.40 -3.96 -11.58
CA ILE A 197 -6.80 -4.96 -12.59
C ILE A 197 -7.21 -4.29 -13.90
N ALA A 198 -8.06 -3.26 -13.84
CA ALA A 198 -8.53 -2.54 -15.03
C ALA A 198 -7.39 -1.83 -15.77
N ILE A 199 -6.44 -1.23 -15.04
CA ILE A 199 -5.25 -0.59 -15.58
C ILE A 199 -4.39 -1.62 -16.32
N ILE A 200 -4.04 -2.74 -15.67
CA ILE A 200 -3.19 -3.79 -16.24
C ILE A 200 -3.79 -4.32 -17.54
N LEU A 201 -5.07 -4.74 -17.51
CA LEU A 201 -5.71 -5.33 -18.70
C LEU A 201 -5.90 -4.33 -19.83
N THR A 202 -6.07 -3.04 -19.53
CA THR A 202 -6.13 -1.98 -20.56
C THR A 202 -4.78 -1.87 -21.29
N VAL A 203 -3.66 -1.91 -20.59
CA VAL A 203 -2.33 -1.89 -21.21
C VAL A 203 -2.07 -3.17 -22.02
N MET A 204 -2.46 -4.33 -21.50
CA MET A 204 -2.27 -5.60 -22.21
C MET A 204 -3.03 -5.62 -23.54
N GLU A 205 -4.31 -5.22 -23.52
CA GLU A 205 -5.13 -5.12 -24.74
C GLU A 205 -4.52 -4.14 -25.74
N TYR A 206 -4.14 -2.94 -25.29
CA TYR A 206 -3.52 -1.94 -26.14
C TYR A 206 -2.25 -2.44 -26.82
N LEU A 207 -1.38 -3.14 -26.09
CA LEU A 207 -0.15 -3.68 -26.65
C LEU A 207 -0.38 -4.84 -27.64
N ILE A 208 -1.44 -5.62 -27.46
CA ILE A 208 -1.84 -6.65 -28.43
C ILE A 208 -2.38 -6.02 -29.72
N GLN A 209 -3.20 -4.99 -29.59
CA GLN A 209 -3.75 -4.25 -30.72
C GLN A 209 -2.69 -3.44 -31.48
N ASN A 210 -1.56 -3.12 -30.82
CA ASN A 210 -0.45 -2.36 -31.37
C ASN A 210 0.86 -3.18 -31.43
N PRO A 211 0.92 -4.24 -32.26
CA PRO A 211 2.07 -5.15 -32.31
C PRO A 211 3.35 -4.49 -32.83
N GLN A 212 3.28 -3.29 -33.41
CA GLN A 212 4.44 -2.50 -33.82
C GLN A 212 5.21 -1.90 -32.63
N ILE A 213 4.61 -1.83 -31.43
CA ILE A 213 5.28 -1.37 -30.22
C ILE A 213 6.20 -2.50 -29.72
N PRO A 214 7.53 -2.30 -29.74
CA PRO A 214 8.45 -3.34 -29.31
C PRO A 214 8.35 -3.53 -27.78
N ARG A 215 8.43 -4.80 -27.33
CA ARG A 215 8.35 -5.16 -25.91
C ARG A 215 9.04 -6.49 -25.62
N GLY A 216 9.54 -6.62 -24.39
CA GLY A 216 9.91 -7.89 -23.79
C GLY A 216 8.68 -8.72 -23.39
N LYS A 217 8.91 -9.89 -22.78
CA LYS A 217 7.85 -10.69 -22.17
C LYS A 217 7.31 -9.98 -20.93
N VAL A 218 5.98 -9.89 -20.81
CA VAL A 218 5.30 -9.35 -19.64
C VAL A 218 4.49 -10.44 -18.96
N ARG A 219 4.58 -10.54 -17.65
CA ARG A 219 3.74 -11.43 -16.84
C ARG A 219 2.71 -10.59 -16.10
N ILE A 220 1.50 -11.08 -15.97
CA ILE A 220 0.48 -10.47 -15.11
C ILE A 220 -0.07 -11.49 -14.14
N ALA A 221 -0.48 -11.02 -12.96
CA ALA A 221 -1.18 -11.87 -11.99
C ALA A 221 -2.26 -11.08 -11.26
N PHE A 222 -3.33 -11.80 -10.87
CA PHE A 222 -4.37 -11.28 -10.00
C PHE A 222 -4.50 -12.21 -8.80
N THR A 223 -4.32 -11.67 -7.59
CA THR A 223 -4.24 -12.40 -6.33
C THR A 223 -5.54 -12.30 -5.54
N PRO A 224 -6.01 -13.35 -4.87
CA PRO A 224 -7.07 -13.30 -3.88
C PRO A 224 -6.51 -12.95 -2.50
N ASP A 225 -7.36 -12.61 -1.53
CA ASP A 225 -7.03 -12.55 -0.09
C ASP A 225 -5.88 -11.62 0.31
N GLU A 226 -5.56 -10.60 -0.51
CA GLU A 226 -4.56 -9.58 -0.16
C GLU A 226 -4.97 -8.84 1.12
N GLU A 227 -6.21 -8.41 1.20
CA GLU A 227 -6.82 -7.60 2.25
C GLU A 227 -6.79 -8.26 3.65
N ILE A 228 -6.51 -9.55 3.68
CA ILE A 228 -6.32 -10.31 4.93
C ILE A 228 -4.87 -10.81 5.08
N GLY A 229 -3.95 -10.29 4.25
CA GLY A 229 -2.51 -10.59 4.29
C GLY A 229 -2.14 -11.99 3.80
N ARG A 230 -2.99 -12.65 2.99
CA ARG A 230 -2.80 -14.01 2.50
C ARG A 230 -2.65 -14.11 0.98
N GLY A 231 -2.69 -12.98 0.27
CA GLY A 231 -2.72 -12.90 -1.20
C GLY A 231 -1.63 -13.70 -1.91
N THR A 232 -0.45 -13.70 -1.36
CA THR A 232 0.71 -14.35 -1.96
C THR A 232 1.15 -15.63 -1.25
N GLU A 233 0.40 -16.16 -0.27
CA GLU A 233 0.77 -17.41 0.42
C GLU A 233 1.04 -18.55 -0.56
N ASN A 234 0.14 -18.74 -1.53
CA ASN A 234 0.18 -19.77 -2.54
C ASN A 234 0.74 -19.28 -3.90
N PHE A 235 1.39 -18.12 -3.93
CA PHE A 235 1.98 -17.57 -5.15
C PHE A 235 3.32 -18.22 -5.42
N ASP A 236 3.43 -18.90 -6.57
CA ASP A 236 4.66 -19.54 -7.06
C ASP A 236 5.46 -18.52 -7.90
N VAL A 237 6.46 -17.90 -7.27
CA VAL A 237 7.32 -16.89 -7.89
C VAL A 237 8.16 -17.50 -9.03
N GLU A 238 8.62 -18.75 -8.89
CA GLU A 238 9.42 -19.43 -9.91
C GLU A 238 8.58 -19.71 -11.17
N ALA A 239 7.36 -20.23 -10.99
CA ALA A 239 6.43 -20.46 -12.09
C ALA A 239 5.92 -19.15 -12.72
N PHE A 240 5.75 -18.10 -11.93
CA PHE A 240 5.43 -16.77 -12.45
C PHE A 240 6.52 -16.27 -13.39
N GLY A 241 7.79 -16.45 -13.05
CA GLY A 241 8.92 -16.29 -13.96
C GLY A 241 9.14 -14.86 -14.45
N ALA A 242 8.89 -13.85 -13.60
CA ALA A 242 9.32 -12.47 -13.81
C ALA A 242 10.62 -12.20 -13.05
N ASP A 243 11.50 -11.34 -13.58
CA ASP A 243 12.74 -10.94 -12.93
C ASP A 243 12.48 -9.90 -11.84
N PHE A 244 11.46 -9.07 -12.02
CA PHE A 244 10.90 -8.13 -11.06
C PHE A 244 9.46 -7.80 -11.43
N ALA A 245 8.70 -7.23 -10.50
CA ALA A 245 7.30 -6.88 -10.73
C ALA A 245 6.95 -5.53 -10.11
N PHE A 246 5.74 -5.06 -10.39
CA PHE A 246 5.07 -3.95 -9.70
C PHE A 246 3.68 -4.40 -9.27
N THR A 247 3.32 -4.18 -8.01
CA THR A 247 1.90 -4.14 -7.65
C THR A 247 1.30 -2.83 -8.14
N VAL A 248 0.13 -2.90 -8.77
CA VAL A 248 -0.61 -1.72 -9.26
C VAL A 248 -1.76 -1.50 -8.29
N ASP A 249 -1.43 -1.04 -7.09
CA ASP A 249 -2.26 -1.09 -5.89
C ASP A 249 -2.01 0.13 -4.97
N GLY A 250 -1.56 1.24 -5.54
CA GLY A 250 -1.27 2.46 -4.79
C GLY A 250 -2.39 3.50 -4.87
N GLY A 251 -2.25 4.53 -4.04
CA GLY A 251 -3.23 5.59 -3.88
C GLY A 251 -3.12 6.73 -4.90
N PRO A 252 -2.70 7.93 -4.49
CA PRO A 252 -2.79 9.13 -5.31
C PRO A 252 -1.84 9.16 -6.51
N LEU A 253 -2.18 10.00 -7.50
CA LEU A 253 -1.36 10.25 -8.67
C LEU A 253 0.11 10.53 -8.31
N GLY A 254 1.00 9.73 -8.86
CA GLY A 254 2.46 9.89 -8.70
C GLY A 254 3.04 9.12 -7.51
N GLU A 255 2.24 8.42 -6.73
CA GLU A 255 2.74 7.58 -5.65
C GLU A 255 3.57 6.40 -6.18
N LEU A 256 4.79 6.29 -5.69
CA LEU A 256 5.68 5.16 -5.90
C LEU A 256 6.15 4.68 -4.53
N THR A 257 5.76 3.48 -4.16
CA THR A 257 6.09 2.92 -2.85
C THR A 257 7.00 1.70 -3.00
N TYR A 258 8.11 1.73 -2.30
CA TYR A 258 9.10 0.66 -2.25
C TYR A 258 9.64 0.45 -0.83
N GLU A 259 8.89 0.92 0.16
CA GLU A 259 9.21 0.79 1.57
C GLU A 259 7.94 0.52 2.38
N SER A 260 7.97 -0.51 3.21
CA SER A 260 6.87 -0.94 4.07
C SER A 260 7.35 -1.11 5.51
N PHE A 261 6.44 -1.23 6.46
CA PHE A 261 6.81 -1.66 7.80
C PHE A 261 7.43 -3.07 7.81
N ASN A 262 8.28 -3.33 8.81
CA ASN A 262 8.44 -4.66 9.38
C ASN A 262 7.28 -4.90 10.35
N ALA A 263 6.72 -6.09 10.36
CA ALA A 263 5.50 -6.41 11.07
C ALA A 263 5.60 -7.72 11.85
N ALA A 264 5.14 -7.69 13.09
CA ALA A 264 4.91 -8.89 13.89
C ALA A 264 3.55 -8.83 14.60
N GLY A 265 2.96 -9.99 14.81
CA GLY A 265 1.86 -10.21 15.74
C GLY A 265 2.39 -10.74 17.07
N ALA A 266 1.78 -10.34 18.18
CA ALA A 266 2.09 -10.84 19.50
C ALA A 266 0.81 -11.23 20.23
N LEU A 267 0.64 -12.52 20.44
CA LEU A 267 -0.45 -13.07 21.27
C LEU A 267 0.11 -13.41 22.65
N VAL A 268 -0.38 -12.72 23.67
CA VAL A 268 -0.04 -12.97 25.07
C VAL A 268 -1.21 -13.70 25.72
N GLU A 269 -0.96 -14.91 26.21
CA GLU A 269 -1.94 -15.70 26.95
C GLU A 269 -1.57 -15.70 28.43
N ILE A 270 -2.55 -15.45 29.30
CA ILE A 270 -2.35 -15.29 30.74
C ILE A 270 -3.23 -16.33 31.46
N THR A 271 -2.62 -17.15 32.30
CA THR A 271 -3.31 -18.13 33.14
C THR A 271 -3.37 -17.63 34.57
N GLY A 272 -4.58 -17.38 35.05
CA GLY A 272 -4.84 -16.95 36.42
C GLY A 272 -5.18 -18.12 37.36
N ARG A 273 -5.50 -17.77 38.59
CA ARG A 273 -5.99 -18.70 39.60
C ARG A 273 -7.14 -18.08 40.36
N SER A 274 -8.34 -18.60 40.13
CA SER A 274 -9.55 -18.13 40.76
C SER A 274 -9.72 -18.77 42.17
N ILE A 275 -10.23 -17.96 43.08
CA ILE A 275 -10.68 -18.38 44.44
C ILE A 275 -11.74 -17.38 44.87
N HIS A 276 -12.56 -17.78 45.88
CA HIS A 276 -13.57 -16.88 46.45
C HIS A 276 -12.94 -15.56 46.94
N PRO A 277 -13.42 -14.39 46.45
CA PRO A 277 -12.81 -13.10 46.72
C PRO A 277 -12.57 -12.79 48.21
N GLY A 278 -13.47 -13.21 49.07
CA GLY A 278 -13.38 -12.99 50.53
C GLY A 278 -12.18 -13.65 51.20
N ILE A 279 -11.54 -14.65 50.58
CA ILE A 279 -10.38 -15.37 51.10
C ILE A 279 -9.20 -15.38 50.12
N ALA A 280 -9.19 -14.48 49.18
CA ALA A 280 -8.26 -14.47 48.02
C ALA A 280 -6.88 -13.91 48.34
N LYS A 281 -6.66 -13.27 49.48
CA LYS A 281 -5.42 -12.57 49.82
C LYS A 281 -4.20 -13.53 49.74
N GLY A 282 -3.26 -13.18 48.84
CA GLY A 282 -2.02 -13.94 48.61
C GLY A 282 -2.20 -15.26 47.85
N ILE A 283 -3.42 -15.57 47.39
CA ILE A 283 -3.73 -16.83 46.68
C ILE A 283 -4.21 -16.55 45.23
N MET A 284 -5.13 -15.61 45.06
CA MET A 284 -5.70 -15.31 43.72
C MET A 284 -4.64 -14.70 42.81
N VAL A 285 -4.64 -15.15 41.56
CA VAL A 285 -3.94 -14.53 40.43
C VAL A 285 -5.01 -14.17 39.42
N ASN A 286 -5.23 -12.89 39.20
CA ASN A 286 -6.29 -12.41 38.32
C ASN A 286 -5.71 -12.10 36.93
N ALA A 287 -6.00 -12.96 35.96
CA ALA A 287 -5.48 -12.82 34.61
C ALA A 287 -5.91 -11.51 33.92
N SER A 288 -7.15 -11.04 34.13
CA SER A 288 -7.62 -9.78 33.55
C SER A 288 -6.85 -8.55 34.07
N LEU A 289 -6.45 -8.55 35.36
CA LEU A 289 -5.63 -7.45 35.90
C LEU A 289 -4.20 -7.48 35.36
N ILE A 290 -3.64 -8.67 35.12
CA ILE A 290 -2.33 -8.82 34.51
C ILE A 290 -2.37 -8.34 33.05
N ALA A 291 -3.41 -8.67 32.29
CA ALA A 291 -3.60 -8.18 30.93
C ALA A 291 -3.66 -6.64 30.86
N ALA A 292 -4.40 -6.03 31.80
CA ALA A 292 -4.47 -4.57 31.92
C ALA A 292 -3.11 -3.95 32.29
N GLU A 293 -2.35 -4.58 33.21
CA GLU A 293 -1.00 -4.13 33.58
C GLU A 293 -0.03 -4.21 32.42
N LEU A 294 -0.05 -5.31 31.63
CA LEU A 294 0.76 -5.48 30.45
C LEU A 294 0.44 -4.38 29.42
N ALA A 295 -0.82 -4.15 29.11
CA ALA A 295 -1.23 -3.13 28.16
C ALA A 295 -0.85 -1.71 28.62
N ALA A 296 -0.99 -1.42 29.93
CA ALA A 296 -0.61 -0.13 30.51
C ALA A 296 0.91 0.11 30.59
N ALA A 297 1.72 -0.94 30.48
CA ALA A 297 3.18 -0.86 30.45
C ALA A 297 3.75 -0.57 29.05
N LEU A 298 2.92 -0.62 28.00
CA LEU A 298 3.34 -0.22 26.66
C LEU A 298 3.60 1.30 26.61
N PRO A 299 4.59 1.77 25.81
CA PRO A 299 4.83 3.20 25.63
C PRO A 299 3.59 3.94 25.12
N ALA A 300 3.12 4.93 25.86
CA ALA A 300 1.87 5.62 25.56
C ALA A 300 1.94 6.51 24.31
N ASP A 301 3.14 6.91 23.92
CA ASP A 301 3.46 7.72 22.75
C ASP A 301 3.81 6.90 21.51
N GLU A 302 3.89 5.57 21.63
CA GLU A 302 4.15 4.65 20.51
C GLU A 302 2.88 3.87 20.13
N THR A 303 1.81 4.59 19.77
CA THR A 303 0.55 4.00 19.32
C THR A 303 0.19 4.50 17.91
N PRO A 304 -0.70 3.84 17.17
CA PRO A 304 -1.17 4.36 15.87
C PRO A 304 -1.76 5.77 15.95
N ALA A 305 -2.36 6.14 17.10
CA ALA A 305 -2.98 7.44 17.32
C ALA A 305 -1.96 8.56 17.66
N SER A 306 -0.73 8.21 18.02
CA SER A 306 0.32 9.14 18.46
C SER A 306 1.54 9.18 17.53
N THR A 307 1.58 8.34 16.51
CA THR A 307 2.73 8.19 15.60
C THR A 307 2.36 8.51 14.16
N GLU A 308 3.30 9.09 13.41
CA GLU A 308 3.17 9.42 11.99
C GLU A 308 4.47 9.12 11.22
N GLY A 309 4.41 9.28 9.89
CA GLY A 309 5.58 9.09 9.02
C GLY A 309 6.25 7.73 9.23
N ARG A 310 7.53 7.73 9.62
CA ARG A 310 8.33 6.51 9.82
C ARG A 310 8.36 6.00 11.27
N GLU A 311 7.59 6.59 12.17
CA GLU A 311 7.53 6.18 13.57
C GLU A 311 6.83 4.83 13.71
N GLY A 312 7.48 3.90 14.43
CA GLY A 312 6.92 2.60 14.73
C GLY A 312 5.96 2.64 15.93
N PHE A 313 5.17 1.57 16.09
CA PHE A 313 4.18 1.51 17.16
C PHE A 313 3.92 0.10 17.68
N TYR A 314 3.26 0.05 18.85
CA TYR A 314 2.51 -1.10 19.36
C TYR A 314 1.02 -0.77 19.25
N HIS A 315 0.22 -1.73 18.79
CA HIS A 315 -1.23 -1.58 18.77
C HIS A 315 -1.89 -2.81 19.39
N VAL A 316 -2.59 -2.58 20.49
CA VAL A 316 -3.41 -3.63 21.12
C VAL A 316 -4.74 -3.71 20.37
N ASN A 317 -4.93 -4.80 19.61
CA ASN A 317 -6.14 -5.05 18.86
C ASN A 317 -7.29 -5.50 19.79
N ARG A 318 -6.97 -6.37 20.77
CA ARG A 318 -7.98 -6.97 21.64
C ARG A 318 -7.41 -7.36 22.99
N ILE A 319 -8.20 -7.11 24.02
CA ILE A 319 -8.02 -7.67 25.36
C ILE A 319 -9.30 -8.40 25.72
N GLU A 320 -9.18 -9.68 26.04
CA GLU A 320 -10.32 -10.51 26.42
C GLU A 320 -9.95 -11.38 27.63
N GLY A 321 -10.87 -11.59 28.57
CA GLY A 321 -10.58 -12.48 29.67
C GLY A 321 -11.42 -12.33 30.92
N ASN A 322 -11.07 -13.15 31.91
CA ASN A 322 -11.64 -13.20 33.24
C ASN A 322 -10.53 -13.48 34.27
N VAL A 323 -10.89 -13.88 35.51
CA VAL A 323 -9.91 -14.18 36.58
C VAL A 323 -8.99 -15.34 36.19
N GLU A 324 -9.51 -16.36 35.47
CA GLU A 324 -8.81 -17.63 35.20
C GLU A 324 -7.96 -17.58 33.93
N LYS A 325 -8.42 -16.83 32.91
CA LYS A 325 -7.71 -16.67 31.63
C LYS A 325 -7.90 -15.28 31.08
N ALA A 326 -6.86 -14.76 30.45
CA ALA A 326 -6.95 -13.57 29.61
C ALA A 326 -6.00 -13.69 28.42
N THR A 327 -6.33 -12.97 27.35
CA THR A 327 -5.49 -12.80 26.17
C THR A 327 -5.32 -11.33 25.87
N VAL A 328 -4.12 -10.96 25.37
CA VAL A 328 -3.84 -9.67 24.75
C VAL A 328 -3.30 -9.95 23.37
N ASP A 329 -4.04 -9.52 22.36
CA ASP A 329 -3.63 -9.58 20.96
C ASP A 329 -3.15 -8.21 20.51
N MET A 330 -1.94 -8.14 19.95
CA MET A 330 -1.33 -6.90 19.52
C MET A 330 -0.47 -7.07 18.28
N ILE A 331 -0.26 -5.95 17.56
CA ILE A 331 0.67 -5.87 16.44
C ILE A 331 1.82 -4.93 16.78
N ILE A 332 2.98 -5.20 16.20
CA ILE A 332 4.22 -4.44 16.34
C ILE A 332 4.66 -4.00 14.95
N ARG A 333 4.98 -2.72 14.77
CA ARG A 333 5.37 -2.13 13.50
C ARG A 333 6.59 -1.24 13.65
N SER A 334 7.53 -1.32 12.72
CA SER A 334 8.66 -0.38 12.58
C SER A 334 9.26 -0.45 11.18
N PHE A 335 9.71 0.67 10.62
CA PHE A 335 10.44 0.68 9.35
C PHE A 335 11.88 0.17 9.48
N ASP A 336 12.56 0.56 10.56
CA ASP A 336 13.92 0.09 10.83
C ASP A 336 13.93 -1.30 11.45
N GLY A 337 14.74 -2.20 10.88
CA GLY A 337 14.85 -3.59 11.35
C GLY A 337 15.43 -3.70 12.76
N GLY A 338 16.37 -2.83 13.14
CA GLY A 338 16.95 -2.81 14.48
C GLY A 338 15.95 -2.35 15.54
N GLU A 339 15.18 -1.30 15.25
CA GLU A 339 14.09 -0.85 16.11
C GLU A 339 12.97 -1.89 16.19
N PHE A 340 12.66 -2.58 15.11
CA PHE A 340 11.69 -3.66 15.10
C PHE A 340 12.07 -4.78 16.06
N GLU A 341 13.32 -5.24 16.00
CA GLU A 341 13.82 -6.24 16.94
C GLU A 341 13.84 -5.72 18.38
N ALA A 342 14.20 -4.46 18.59
CA ALA A 342 14.18 -3.84 19.92
C ALA A 342 12.75 -3.82 20.50
N ARG A 343 11.73 -3.51 19.67
CA ARG A 343 10.32 -3.55 20.08
C ARG A 343 9.86 -4.96 20.45
N LYS A 344 10.22 -5.96 19.66
CA LYS A 344 9.93 -7.37 19.99
C LYS A 344 10.61 -7.79 21.29
N GLN A 345 11.86 -7.35 21.49
CA GLN A 345 12.59 -7.66 22.72
C GLN A 345 12.00 -6.96 23.96
N PHE A 346 11.46 -5.75 23.80
CA PHE A 346 10.74 -5.07 24.87
C PHE A 346 9.54 -5.90 25.37
N ILE A 347 8.73 -6.45 24.47
CA ILE A 347 7.60 -7.31 24.85
C ILE A 347 8.07 -8.58 25.55
N ARG A 348 9.15 -9.23 25.06
CA ARG A 348 9.74 -10.39 25.73
C ARG A 348 10.17 -10.08 27.15
N ASN A 349 10.82 -8.93 27.34
CA ASN A 349 11.30 -8.48 28.65
C ASN A 349 10.10 -8.22 29.59
N LEU A 350 9.08 -7.51 29.11
CA LEU A 350 7.88 -7.19 29.88
C LEU A 350 7.15 -8.49 30.34
N VAL A 351 7.02 -9.48 29.46
CA VAL A 351 6.44 -10.78 29.80
C VAL A 351 7.29 -11.51 30.85
N ASN A 352 8.61 -11.44 30.75
CA ASN A 352 9.50 -12.04 31.74
C ASN A 352 9.37 -11.37 33.12
N GLU A 353 9.37 -10.04 33.18
CA GLU A 353 9.18 -9.26 34.42
C GLU A 353 7.84 -9.59 35.08
N LEU A 354 6.77 -9.68 34.31
CA LEU A 354 5.46 -10.07 34.82
C LEU A 354 5.44 -11.53 35.29
N ASN A 355 6.14 -12.45 34.63
CA ASN A 355 6.29 -13.84 35.10
C ASN A 355 7.12 -13.93 36.41
N GLU A 356 8.14 -13.07 36.57
CA GLU A 356 8.85 -13.00 37.88
C GLU A 356 7.92 -12.52 38.99
N LYS A 357 7.03 -11.56 38.69
CA LYS A 357 6.07 -11.00 39.67
C LYS A 357 4.94 -11.97 40.04
N TYR A 358 4.36 -12.64 39.06
CA TYR A 358 3.13 -13.44 39.21
C TYR A 358 3.37 -14.96 39.28
N GLY A 359 4.58 -15.42 38.99
CA GLY A 359 4.99 -16.81 38.94
C GLY A 359 5.35 -17.29 37.55
N ALA A 360 6.39 -18.09 37.45
CA ALA A 360 6.87 -18.62 36.17
C ALA A 360 5.77 -19.42 35.44
N GLY A 361 5.59 -19.12 34.15
CA GLY A 361 4.59 -19.79 33.30
C GLY A 361 3.17 -19.26 33.45
N THR A 362 2.94 -18.21 34.26
CA THR A 362 1.66 -17.50 34.31
C THR A 362 1.31 -16.84 32.98
N ILE A 363 2.32 -16.35 32.26
CA ILE A 363 2.17 -15.62 31.00
C ILE A 363 3.00 -16.33 29.93
N THR A 364 2.39 -16.61 28.80
CA THR A 364 3.06 -17.10 27.60
C THR A 364 2.94 -16.07 26.49
N LEU A 365 3.97 -15.97 25.65
CA LEU A 365 4.05 -15.08 24.52
C LEU A 365 4.27 -15.91 23.26
N ASN A 366 3.36 -15.77 22.30
CA ASN A 366 3.56 -16.19 20.92
C ASN A 366 3.81 -14.93 20.08
N LEU A 367 5.01 -14.83 19.48
CA LEU A 367 5.44 -13.68 18.70
C LEU A 367 5.84 -14.18 17.32
N THR A 368 5.10 -13.73 16.30
CA THR A 368 5.22 -14.23 14.92
C THR A 368 5.49 -13.05 13.99
N ASP A 369 6.58 -13.13 13.23
CA ASP A 369 6.86 -12.16 12.16
C ASP A 369 5.86 -12.40 11.01
N GLN A 370 5.32 -11.33 10.45
CA GLN A 370 4.29 -11.36 9.41
C GLN A 370 4.89 -11.01 8.03
N TYR A 371 5.57 -9.88 7.95
CA TYR A 371 6.29 -9.42 6.77
C TYR A 371 7.40 -8.45 7.17
N PHE A 372 8.27 -8.11 6.22
CA PHE A 372 9.41 -7.25 6.43
C PHE A 372 9.45 -6.10 5.42
N ASN A 373 10.25 -5.07 5.72
CA ASN A 373 10.39 -3.91 4.86
C ASN A 373 10.95 -4.31 3.48
N MET A 374 10.13 -4.12 2.44
CA MET A 374 10.47 -4.53 1.07
C MET A 374 11.70 -3.80 0.50
N LEU A 375 12.05 -2.61 1.02
CA LEU A 375 13.22 -1.86 0.58
C LEU A 375 14.52 -2.68 0.63
N GLU A 376 14.64 -3.61 1.59
CA GLU A 376 15.80 -4.48 1.72
C GLU A 376 15.99 -5.48 0.56
N LYS A 377 14.95 -5.68 -0.25
CA LYS A 377 14.89 -6.66 -1.33
C LYS A 377 14.76 -6.04 -2.72
N ILE A 378 14.59 -4.72 -2.80
CA ILE A 378 14.41 -4.02 -4.07
C ILE A 378 15.75 -3.38 -4.47
N ASP A 379 16.27 -3.79 -5.61
CA ASP A 379 17.48 -3.19 -6.17
C ASP A 379 17.25 -1.71 -6.52
N PRO A 380 18.18 -0.81 -6.19
CA PRO A 380 18.02 0.63 -6.44
C PRO A 380 17.75 0.99 -7.91
N TRP A 381 18.24 0.18 -8.87
CA TRP A 381 17.98 0.44 -10.29
C TRP A 381 16.50 0.32 -10.66
N ILE A 382 15.74 -0.58 -10.01
CA ILE A 382 14.29 -0.75 -10.24
C ILE A 382 13.55 0.52 -9.83
N ILE A 383 13.97 1.14 -8.72
CA ILE A 383 13.38 2.39 -8.22
C ILE A 383 13.64 3.54 -9.19
N GLU A 384 14.89 3.70 -9.63
CA GLU A 384 15.26 4.77 -10.57
C GLU A 384 14.62 4.53 -11.96
N TYR A 385 14.49 3.28 -12.36
CA TYR A 385 13.78 2.88 -13.56
C TYR A 385 12.29 3.27 -13.48
N ALA A 386 11.62 2.93 -12.37
CA ALA A 386 10.22 3.31 -12.14
C ALA A 386 10.04 4.84 -12.21
N LYS A 387 10.87 5.62 -11.50
CA LYS A 387 10.84 7.09 -11.56
C LYS A 387 10.98 7.62 -13.00
N SER A 388 11.86 7.02 -13.79
CA SER A 388 12.04 7.40 -15.19
C SER A 388 10.79 7.16 -16.04
N ALA A 389 10.08 6.06 -15.79
CA ALA A 389 8.81 5.73 -16.47
C ALA A 389 7.69 6.69 -16.09
N PHE A 390 7.61 7.08 -14.80
CA PHE A 390 6.67 8.12 -14.34
C PHE A 390 6.89 9.44 -15.08
N ILE A 391 8.13 9.93 -15.10
CA ILE A 391 8.49 11.16 -15.81
C ILE A 391 8.18 11.05 -17.30
N ALA A 392 8.43 9.89 -17.93
CA ALA A 392 8.10 9.66 -19.33
C ALA A 392 6.59 9.71 -19.61
N ALA A 393 5.75 9.34 -18.63
CA ALA A 393 4.30 9.49 -18.67
C ALA A 393 3.81 10.90 -18.28
N GLY A 394 4.72 11.84 -18.00
CA GLY A 394 4.38 13.19 -17.55
C GLY A 394 3.85 13.26 -16.12
N VAL A 395 4.22 12.29 -15.27
CA VAL A 395 3.85 12.21 -13.87
C VAL A 395 5.09 12.42 -13.01
N GLU A 396 5.03 13.36 -12.07
CA GLU A 396 6.09 13.55 -11.08
C GLU A 396 5.97 12.49 -9.98
N PRO A 397 6.94 11.59 -9.81
CA PRO A 397 6.87 10.56 -8.75
C PRO A 397 7.15 11.18 -7.38
N PHE A 398 6.35 10.81 -6.40
CA PHE A 398 6.68 11.04 -4.99
C PHE A 398 6.70 9.72 -4.23
N VAL A 399 7.55 9.66 -3.21
CA VAL A 399 7.75 8.44 -2.42
C VAL A 399 7.08 8.59 -1.07
N GLU A 400 6.15 7.70 -0.79
CA GLU A 400 5.52 7.59 0.53
C GLU A 400 5.67 6.15 1.03
N PRO A 401 6.21 5.94 2.24
CA PRO A 401 6.34 4.60 2.81
C PRO A 401 4.99 4.11 3.31
N ILE A 402 4.66 2.85 3.05
CA ILE A 402 3.41 2.23 3.53
C ILE A 402 3.56 1.87 5.02
N ARG A 403 2.67 2.42 5.85
CA ARG A 403 2.54 2.06 7.28
C ARG A 403 1.76 0.75 7.48
N GLY A 404 1.97 -0.19 6.59
CA GLY A 404 1.35 -1.51 6.52
C GLY A 404 2.21 -2.46 5.71
N GLY A 405 1.61 -3.53 5.21
CA GLY A 405 2.17 -4.46 4.23
C GLY A 405 1.38 -4.43 2.94
N THR A 406 1.90 -5.05 1.91
CA THR A 406 1.25 -5.30 0.63
C THR A 406 1.72 -6.64 0.08
N ASP A 407 1.05 -7.18 -0.92
CA ASP A 407 1.54 -8.33 -1.68
C ASP A 407 2.98 -8.13 -2.18
N GLY A 408 3.32 -6.90 -2.60
CA GLY A 408 4.68 -6.54 -3.03
C GLY A 408 5.74 -6.72 -1.95
N ALA A 409 5.41 -6.45 -0.68
CA ALA A 409 6.33 -6.66 0.43
C ALA A 409 6.64 -8.16 0.61
N ILE A 410 5.62 -9.02 0.59
CA ILE A 410 5.80 -10.47 0.76
C ILE A 410 6.51 -11.07 -0.46
N LEU A 411 6.12 -10.67 -1.68
CA LEU A 411 6.74 -11.14 -2.93
C LEU A 411 8.22 -10.79 -2.99
N SER A 412 8.61 -9.60 -2.53
CA SER A 412 10.01 -9.18 -2.48
C SER A 412 10.86 -10.13 -1.64
N TYR A 413 10.34 -10.61 -0.51
CA TYR A 413 11.01 -11.60 0.33
C TYR A 413 10.92 -13.03 -0.20
N LYS A 414 9.96 -13.31 -1.11
CA LYS A 414 9.91 -14.58 -1.87
C LYS A 414 10.86 -14.60 -3.07
N GLY A 415 11.60 -13.51 -3.34
CA GLY A 415 12.59 -13.42 -4.40
C GLY A 415 12.12 -12.70 -5.66
N LEU A 416 10.98 -12.02 -5.63
CA LEU A 416 10.45 -11.19 -6.71
C LEU A 416 10.42 -9.73 -6.23
N PRO A 417 11.45 -8.90 -6.49
CA PRO A 417 11.43 -7.48 -6.15
C PRO A 417 10.18 -6.79 -6.72
N CYS A 418 9.33 -6.22 -5.85
CA CYS A 418 8.00 -5.79 -6.26
C CYS A 418 7.58 -4.49 -5.56
N PRO A 419 8.04 -3.29 -6.03
CA PRO A 419 7.53 -2.02 -5.56
C PRO A 419 6.07 -1.80 -6.01
N ASN A 420 5.39 -0.83 -5.37
CA ASN A 420 3.98 -0.52 -5.61
C ASN A 420 3.83 0.81 -6.36
N ILE A 421 2.89 0.89 -7.30
CA ILE A 421 2.56 2.10 -8.08
C ILE A 421 1.07 2.44 -7.94
N PHE A 422 0.76 3.72 -8.11
CA PHE A 422 -0.57 4.28 -7.89
C PHE A 422 -1.65 3.75 -8.85
N THR A 423 -2.89 3.77 -8.38
CA THR A 423 -4.11 3.54 -9.17
C THR A 423 -5.03 4.78 -9.21
N GLY A 424 -4.99 5.59 -8.18
CA GLY A 424 -5.87 6.75 -7.99
C GLY A 424 -6.93 6.57 -6.91
N MET A 425 -6.99 5.41 -6.26
CA MET A 425 -7.94 5.12 -5.19
C MET A 425 -7.73 6.00 -3.96
N ARG A 426 -8.81 6.28 -3.26
CA ARG A 426 -8.84 7.14 -2.07
C ARG A 426 -9.92 6.69 -1.10
N ASN A 427 -9.70 6.94 0.20
CA ASN A 427 -10.63 6.64 1.29
C ASN A 427 -11.12 5.18 1.27
N ILE A 428 -10.21 4.27 0.94
CA ILE A 428 -10.45 2.82 0.78
C ILE A 428 -11.09 2.19 2.03
N HIS A 429 -11.56 0.95 1.91
CA HIS A 429 -12.15 0.12 2.98
C HIS A 429 -13.47 0.66 3.56
N GLY A 430 -14.18 1.54 2.84
CA GLY A 430 -15.42 2.10 3.36
C GLY A 430 -16.30 2.80 2.34
N PRO A 431 -17.47 3.31 2.77
CA PRO A 431 -18.45 3.93 1.85
C PRO A 431 -18.04 5.31 1.32
N TYR A 432 -16.92 5.84 1.79
CA TYR A 432 -16.32 7.10 1.30
C TYR A 432 -15.28 6.88 0.21
N GLU A 433 -15.09 5.64 -0.20
CA GLU A 433 -14.13 5.26 -1.22
C GLU A 433 -14.47 5.89 -2.57
N PHE A 434 -13.43 6.38 -3.25
CA PHE A 434 -13.55 6.91 -4.60
C PHE A 434 -12.26 6.73 -5.40
N VAL A 435 -12.38 6.80 -6.72
CA VAL A 435 -11.25 6.86 -7.64
C VAL A 435 -11.46 7.95 -8.69
N ALA A 436 -10.37 8.59 -9.11
CA ALA A 436 -10.40 9.55 -10.21
C ALA A 436 -10.00 8.85 -11.52
N LEU A 437 -10.87 8.92 -12.53
CA LEU A 437 -10.68 8.25 -13.81
C LEU A 437 -9.40 8.73 -14.52
N GLU A 438 -9.13 10.02 -14.50
CA GLU A 438 -7.94 10.63 -15.12
C GLU A 438 -6.65 10.13 -14.45
N THR A 439 -6.70 9.82 -13.15
CA THR A 439 -5.56 9.21 -12.45
C THR A 439 -5.36 7.75 -12.88
N MET A 440 -6.43 6.98 -13.04
CA MET A 440 -6.33 5.62 -13.62
C MET A 440 -5.72 5.64 -15.02
N VAL A 441 -6.13 6.58 -15.87
CA VAL A 441 -5.55 6.75 -17.22
C VAL A 441 -4.06 7.06 -17.14
N LYS A 442 -3.63 7.90 -16.20
CA LYS A 442 -2.20 8.17 -15.97
C LYS A 442 -1.44 6.93 -15.48
N ALA A 443 -2.07 6.07 -14.68
CA ALA A 443 -1.48 4.80 -14.29
C ALA A 443 -1.32 3.85 -15.50
N VAL A 444 -2.30 3.81 -16.42
CA VAL A 444 -2.18 3.09 -17.71
C VAL A 444 -0.95 3.58 -18.48
N GLU A 445 -0.76 4.90 -18.59
CA GLU A 445 0.40 5.47 -19.28
C GLU A 445 1.72 5.10 -18.59
N VAL A 446 1.78 5.11 -17.25
CA VAL A 446 2.98 4.71 -16.48
C VAL A 446 3.30 3.24 -16.70
N VAL A 447 2.32 2.33 -16.61
CA VAL A 447 2.52 0.89 -16.87
C VAL A 447 3.02 0.66 -18.31
N LEU A 448 2.48 1.39 -19.28
CA LEU A 448 2.95 1.34 -20.66
C LEU A 448 4.41 1.81 -20.78
N GLN A 449 4.80 2.88 -20.11
CA GLN A 449 6.19 3.37 -20.11
C GLN A 449 7.14 2.39 -19.39
N LEU A 450 6.71 1.72 -18.33
CA LEU A 450 7.46 0.65 -17.69
C LEU A 450 7.76 -0.52 -18.65
N ILE A 451 6.84 -0.86 -19.54
CA ILE A 451 7.06 -1.92 -20.52
C ILE A 451 7.98 -1.43 -21.66
N LYS A 452 7.71 -0.25 -22.20
CA LYS A 452 8.46 0.35 -23.33
C LYS A 452 9.91 0.70 -22.97
N GLY A 453 10.14 1.19 -21.75
CA GLY A 453 11.45 1.64 -21.31
C GLY A 453 12.50 0.54 -21.13
N LEU A 454 12.10 -0.75 -21.09
CA LEU A 454 13.01 -1.88 -21.04
C LEU A 454 13.61 -2.22 -22.42
N VAL A 455 13.03 -1.73 -23.48
CA VAL A 455 13.52 -2.00 -24.85
C VAL A 455 14.74 -1.14 -25.11
N PRO A 456 15.88 -1.72 -25.52
CA PRO A 456 17.14 -0.99 -25.75
C PRO A 456 17.07 0.11 -26.82
#